data_de274b1f6336a355099ae3f5608f4130
#
_entry.id   de274b1f6336a355099ae3f5608f4130
#
_cell.length_a   1.000
_cell.length_b   1.000
_cell.length_c   1.000
_cell.angle_alpha   90.00
_cell.angle_beta   90.00
_cell.angle_gamma   90.00
#
_symmetry.space_group_name_H-M   'P 1'
#
loop_
_entity.id
_entity.type
_entity.pdbx_description
1 polymer ?
#
loop_
_entity_poly.entity_id
_entity_poly.type
_entity_poly.pdbx_seq_one_letter_code
_entity_poly.pdbx_strand_id
1 'polypeptide(L)'
;MHNGAPDTYCFFQEIAPRAPMVARFDRDYLLHAVSGALRVNVDGKRWVLPPSFAAWVPADTEMTVQLDRPVTSCSILVKPGLNHGFPDHSVAFQMTRMTRDMAWHCRAWGKDAAHPPEAKVFFEALLSTCVTLVQGSINVSRPSSDDPNLSQAIAYTEERLAQPLTAQDVAEASGMSERTMQRRFAAELGMSWGQTLKQIRMIRAVELLALEELSVLQVAGACGYDAMSSFNANFKAYVGMTPTEFRRKLR
;
A
#
# COMPACT_ATOMS: atom_id res chain seq x y z
N MET A 1 -4.24 38.41 11.17
CA MET A 1 -4.03 37.61 9.93
C MET A 1 -3.22 36.39 10.34
N HIS A 2 -3.82 35.22 10.36
CA HIS A 2 -3.10 33.96 10.74
C HIS A 2 -2.20 33.53 9.57
N ASN A 3 -0.91 33.80 9.72
CA ASN A 3 0.11 33.53 8.70
C ASN A 3 0.69 32.11 8.81
N GLY A 4 -0.10 31.13 9.21
CA GLY A 4 0.27 29.72 9.30
C GLY A 4 -0.55 28.86 8.34
N ALA A 5 0.03 27.75 7.86
CA ALA A 5 -0.71 26.77 7.08
C ALA A 5 -1.97 26.29 7.85
N PRO A 6 -3.08 25.98 7.15
CA PRO A 6 -4.28 25.43 7.77
C PRO A 6 -4.00 24.19 8.61
N ASP A 7 -4.79 23.91 9.63
CA ASP A 7 -4.62 22.73 10.49
C ASP A 7 -4.70 21.42 9.68
N THR A 8 -5.55 21.40 8.65
CA THR A 8 -5.67 20.29 7.70
C THR A 8 -5.80 20.86 6.29
N TYR A 9 -5.09 20.27 5.32
CA TYR A 9 -5.17 20.66 3.91
C TYR A 9 -4.88 19.51 2.98
N CYS A 10 -5.31 19.63 1.72
CA CYS A 10 -5.02 18.67 0.67
C CYS A 10 -3.74 19.04 -0.08
N PHE A 11 -2.84 18.07 -0.24
CA PHE A 11 -1.74 18.13 -1.20
C PHE A 11 -2.21 17.44 -2.49
N PHE A 12 -2.46 18.24 -3.52
CA PHE A 12 -2.88 17.76 -4.82
C PHE A 12 -1.83 18.13 -5.87
N GLN A 13 -1.22 17.10 -6.49
CA GLN A 13 -0.19 17.31 -7.51
C GLN A 13 -0.08 16.11 -8.46
N GLU A 14 0.11 16.39 -9.74
CA GLU A 14 0.61 15.42 -10.72
C GLU A 14 2.13 15.34 -10.63
N ILE A 15 2.65 14.13 -10.47
CA ILE A 15 4.07 13.88 -10.24
C ILE A 15 4.58 12.92 -11.31
N ALA A 16 5.58 13.37 -12.09
CA ALA A 16 6.27 12.54 -13.07
C ALA A 16 7.10 11.43 -12.39
N PRO A 17 7.41 10.35 -13.10
CA PRO A 17 8.33 9.32 -12.63
C PRO A 17 9.67 9.93 -12.19
N ARG A 18 10.20 9.46 -11.06
CA ARG A 18 11.48 9.92 -10.54
C ARG A 18 12.14 8.87 -9.65
N ALA A 19 13.46 9.02 -9.45
CA ALA A 19 14.23 8.21 -8.53
C ALA A 19 13.61 8.22 -7.12
N PRO A 20 13.82 7.18 -6.31
CA PRO A 20 13.35 7.14 -4.93
C PRO A 20 13.79 8.39 -4.17
N MET A 21 12.87 8.97 -3.42
CA MET A 21 13.12 10.15 -2.60
C MET A 21 12.74 9.87 -1.14
N VAL A 22 13.59 10.34 -0.24
CA VAL A 22 13.26 10.37 1.19
C VAL A 22 12.40 11.59 1.47
N ALA A 23 11.32 11.38 2.21
CA ALA A 23 10.39 12.44 2.64
C ALA A 23 10.11 12.28 4.14
N ARG A 24 9.99 13.42 4.81
CA ARG A 24 9.56 13.53 6.20
C ARG A 24 8.72 14.80 6.32
N PHE A 25 7.56 14.70 6.94
CA PHE A 25 6.65 15.82 7.11
C PHE A 25 6.42 16.09 8.60
N ASP A 26 6.30 17.37 8.95
CA ASP A 26 5.92 17.85 10.28
C ASP A 26 4.43 17.68 10.59
N ARG A 27 3.75 16.87 9.77
CA ARG A 27 2.30 16.62 9.83
C ARG A 27 2.01 15.15 9.67
N ASP A 28 0.93 14.70 10.28
CA ASP A 28 0.34 13.42 9.98
C ASP A 28 -0.13 13.40 8.53
N TYR A 29 0.08 12.29 7.84
CA TYR A 29 -0.09 12.22 6.40
C TYR A 29 -1.01 11.07 6.00
N LEU A 30 -2.22 11.38 5.53
CA LEU A 30 -3.06 10.45 4.79
C LEU A 30 -2.59 10.43 3.34
N LEU A 31 -1.67 9.53 3.04
CA LEU A 31 -1.04 9.37 1.72
C LEU A 31 -2.00 8.63 0.78
N HIS A 32 -2.39 9.27 -0.32
CA HIS A 32 -3.31 8.70 -1.30
C HIS A 32 -3.00 9.21 -2.72
N ALA A 33 -3.20 8.33 -3.70
CA ALA A 33 -3.13 8.68 -5.12
C ALA A 33 -4.47 8.40 -5.80
N VAL A 34 -4.94 9.32 -6.64
CA VAL A 34 -6.17 9.15 -7.42
C VAL A 34 -5.90 8.50 -8.78
N SER A 35 -4.65 8.52 -9.24
CA SER A 35 -4.19 7.77 -10.42
C SER A 35 -2.75 7.29 -10.23
N GLY A 36 -2.37 6.21 -10.91
CA GLY A 36 -1.08 5.55 -10.73
C GLY A 36 -1.00 4.74 -9.43
N ALA A 37 0.21 4.43 -8.97
CA ALA A 37 0.45 3.73 -7.72
C ALA A 37 1.70 4.28 -7.02
N LEU A 38 1.59 4.56 -5.74
CA LEU A 38 2.71 4.97 -4.89
C LEU A 38 3.42 3.73 -4.33
N ARG A 39 4.74 3.67 -4.51
CA ARG A 39 5.58 2.70 -3.78
C ARG A 39 6.16 3.41 -2.58
N VAL A 40 5.91 2.89 -1.39
CA VAL A 40 6.30 3.51 -0.13
C VAL A 40 7.03 2.51 0.74
N ASN A 41 8.17 2.93 1.29
CA ASN A 41 8.87 2.23 2.34
C ASN A 41 8.87 3.12 3.59
N VAL A 42 8.30 2.65 4.68
CA VAL A 42 8.13 3.36 5.94
C VAL A 42 8.06 2.36 7.09
N ASP A 43 8.72 2.62 8.21
CA ASP A 43 8.76 1.75 9.40
C ASP A 43 9.10 0.28 9.05
N GLY A 44 10.05 0.05 8.11
CA GLY A 44 10.42 -1.28 7.63
C GLY A 44 9.34 -2.00 6.82
N LYS A 45 8.21 -1.35 6.52
CA LYS A 45 7.10 -1.90 5.71
C LYS A 45 7.18 -1.35 4.29
N ARG A 46 6.99 -2.23 3.31
CA ARG A 46 6.94 -1.86 1.89
C ARG A 46 5.53 -2.01 1.35
N TRP A 47 4.98 -0.94 0.80
CA TRP A 47 3.65 -0.92 0.19
C TRP A 47 3.66 -0.50 -1.27
N VAL A 48 2.70 -1.02 -2.02
CA VAL A 48 2.25 -0.46 -3.29
C VAL A 48 0.81 -0.02 -3.10
N LEU A 49 0.56 1.28 -3.19
CA LEU A 49 -0.73 1.91 -2.94
C LEU A 49 -1.36 2.35 -4.26
N PRO A 50 -2.21 1.52 -4.90
CA PRO A 50 -3.05 1.94 -6.02
C PRO A 50 -4.18 2.86 -5.52
N PRO A 51 -4.99 3.47 -6.40
CA PRO A 51 -6.03 4.44 -6.01
C PRO A 51 -7.06 3.96 -5.00
N SER A 52 -7.22 2.64 -4.88
CA SER A 52 -8.12 2.04 -3.87
C SER A 52 -7.49 1.86 -2.49
N PHE A 53 -6.24 2.26 -2.30
CA PHE A 53 -5.55 2.20 -1.02
C PHE A 53 -5.01 3.57 -0.61
N ALA A 54 -4.94 3.78 0.70
CA ALA A 54 -4.24 4.89 1.32
C ALA A 54 -3.31 4.36 2.42
N ALA A 55 -2.36 5.18 2.85
CA ALA A 55 -1.61 4.93 4.05
C ALA A 55 -1.71 6.12 5.00
N TRP A 56 -1.87 5.85 6.28
CA TRP A 56 -1.63 6.81 7.33
C TRP A 56 -0.18 6.73 7.76
N VAL A 57 0.50 7.86 7.77
CA VAL A 57 1.91 7.98 8.21
C VAL A 57 1.94 9.11 9.24
N PRO A 58 2.29 8.82 10.50
CA PRO A 58 2.41 9.85 11.54
C PRO A 58 3.46 10.91 11.21
N ALA A 59 3.29 12.09 11.79
CA ALA A 59 4.24 13.20 11.66
C ALA A 59 5.66 12.74 12.02
N ASP A 60 6.65 13.40 11.43
CA ASP A 60 8.08 13.16 11.63
C ASP A 60 8.57 11.73 11.31
N THR A 61 7.73 10.90 10.70
CA THR A 61 8.11 9.58 10.22
C THR A 61 8.83 9.70 8.88
N GLU A 62 10.04 9.14 8.80
CA GLU A 62 10.79 9.06 7.54
C GLU A 62 10.22 7.99 6.64
N MET A 63 9.97 8.35 5.39
CA MET A 63 9.53 7.41 4.36
C MET A 63 10.28 7.61 3.06
N THR A 64 10.48 6.53 2.32
CA THR A 64 10.97 6.58 0.95
C THR A 64 9.81 6.38 -0.01
N VAL A 65 9.65 7.30 -0.96
CA VAL A 65 8.63 7.23 -2.02
C VAL A 65 9.31 7.01 -3.35
N GLN A 66 8.85 6.01 -4.11
CA GLN A 66 9.32 5.70 -5.46
C GLN A 66 8.15 5.75 -6.43
N LEU A 67 8.38 6.40 -7.58
CA LEU A 67 7.39 6.60 -8.64
C LEU A 67 7.94 6.06 -9.96
N ASP A 68 7.51 4.86 -10.37
CA ASP A 68 7.93 4.23 -11.62
C ASP A 68 7.12 4.73 -12.82
N ARG A 69 5.93 5.27 -12.58
CA ARG A 69 4.98 5.84 -13.55
C ARG A 69 4.42 7.15 -13.02
N PRO A 70 3.80 7.98 -13.88
CA PRO A 70 3.11 9.18 -13.42
C PRO A 70 2.05 8.86 -12.36
N VAL A 71 1.96 9.70 -11.34
CA VAL A 71 1.02 9.57 -10.22
C VAL A 71 0.34 10.91 -9.99
N THR A 72 -0.97 10.91 -9.80
CA THR A 72 -1.70 12.07 -9.27
C THR A 72 -1.93 11.85 -7.78
N SER A 73 -1.17 12.55 -6.95
CA SER A 73 -1.36 12.55 -5.49
C SER A 73 -2.55 13.41 -5.11
N CYS A 74 -3.38 12.91 -4.20
CA CYS A 74 -4.48 13.64 -3.54
C CYS A 74 -4.49 13.25 -2.07
N SER A 75 -3.50 13.75 -1.35
CA SER A 75 -3.18 13.35 0.02
C SER A 75 -3.59 14.44 1.01
N ILE A 76 -3.91 14.05 2.25
CA ILE A 76 -4.34 15.00 3.28
C ILE A 76 -3.25 15.10 4.33
N LEU A 77 -2.81 16.33 4.62
CA LEU A 77 -1.88 16.62 5.70
C LEU A 77 -2.64 17.20 6.88
N VAL A 78 -2.41 16.64 8.06
CA VAL A 78 -3.12 16.92 9.30
C VAL A 78 -2.14 17.40 10.35
N LYS A 79 -2.45 18.46 11.05
CA LYS A 79 -1.63 18.96 12.17
C LYS A 79 -1.55 17.90 13.27
N PRO A 80 -0.36 17.61 13.82
CA PRO A 80 -0.21 16.68 14.92
C PRO A 80 -1.15 16.97 16.10
N GLY A 81 -1.70 15.92 16.68
CA GLY A 81 -2.70 16.02 17.75
C GLY A 81 -4.16 16.11 17.27
N LEU A 82 -4.39 16.19 15.95
CA LEU A 82 -5.72 16.11 15.34
C LEU A 82 -5.92 14.79 14.57
N ASN A 83 -5.31 13.70 15.04
CA ASN A 83 -5.25 12.42 14.34
C ASN A 83 -6.57 11.63 14.27
N HIS A 84 -7.63 12.14 14.89
CA HIS A 84 -8.99 11.58 14.83
C HIS A 84 -9.12 10.09 15.24
N GLY A 85 -8.12 9.51 15.94
CA GLY A 85 -8.10 8.11 16.36
C GLY A 85 -7.34 7.16 15.43
N PHE A 86 -6.55 7.68 14.49
CA PHE A 86 -5.56 6.88 13.78
C PHE A 86 -4.48 6.35 14.74
N PRO A 87 -3.84 5.20 14.41
CA PRO A 87 -2.76 4.67 15.23
C PRO A 87 -1.52 5.59 15.19
N ASP A 88 -0.64 5.42 16.18
CA ASP A 88 0.65 6.10 16.30
C ASP A 88 1.77 5.48 15.42
N HIS A 89 1.42 4.55 14.55
CA HIS A 89 2.32 3.89 13.62
C HIS A 89 1.75 3.89 12.20
N SER A 90 2.62 3.71 11.21
CA SER A 90 2.22 3.70 9.82
C SER A 90 1.37 2.47 9.46
N VAL A 91 0.25 2.70 8.78
CA VAL A 91 -0.69 1.65 8.36
C VAL A 91 -1.27 1.93 6.99
N ALA A 92 -1.29 0.91 6.12
CA ALA A 92 -1.98 0.96 4.84
C ALA A 92 -3.37 0.32 4.96
N PHE A 93 -4.37 0.88 4.30
CA PHE A 93 -5.74 0.40 4.34
C PHE A 93 -6.48 0.64 3.02
N GLN A 94 -7.55 -0.13 2.81
CA GLN A 94 -8.39 -0.01 1.63
C GLN A 94 -9.39 1.14 1.78
N MET A 95 -9.45 2.02 0.80
CA MET A 95 -10.45 3.08 0.70
C MET A 95 -11.72 2.58 0.00
N THR A 96 -12.88 3.00 0.47
CA THR A 96 -14.15 2.84 -0.25
C THR A 96 -14.26 3.86 -1.38
N ARG A 97 -15.19 3.67 -2.31
CA ARG A 97 -15.50 4.68 -3.33
C ARG A 97 -15.85 6.02 -2.69
N MET A 98 -16.70 6.01 -1.68
CA MET A 98 -17.09 7.23 -0.96
C MET A 98 -15.88 7.99 -0.40
N THR A 99 -14.96 7.32 0.29
CA THR A 99 -13.78 7.99 0.87
C THR A 99 -12.82 8.51 -0.20
N ARG A 100 -12.72 7.84 -1.35
CA ARG A 100 -11.94 8.35 -2.50
C ARG A 100 -12.59 9.60 -3.11
N ASP A 101 -13.90 9.60 -3.29
CA ASP A 101 -14.64 10.75 -3.80
C ASP A 101 -14.56 11.94 -2.82
N MET A 102 -14.59 11.66 -1.50
CA MET A 102 -14.35 12.68 -0.47
C MET A 102 -12.93 13.25 -0.54
N ALA A 103 -11.90 12.40 -0.65
CA ALA A 103 -10.52 12.86 -0.79
C ALA A 103 -10.34 13.71 -2.06
N TRP A 104 -10.94 13.29 -3.18
CA TRP A 104 -10.96 14.04 -4.42
C TRP A 104 -11.61 15.42 -4.27
N HIS A 105 -12.70 15.52 -3.51
CA HIS A 105 -13.36 16.80 -3.23
C HIS A 105 -12.44 17.77 -2.48
N CYS A 106 -11.64 17.24 -1.54
CA CYS A 106 -10.70 18.06 -0.76
C CYS A 106 -9.58 18.73 -1.58
N ARG A 107 -9.36 18.37 -2.86
CA ARG A 107 -8.30 18.95 -3.70
C ARG A 107 -8.39 20.46 -3.86
N ALA A 108 -9.58 21.05 -3.69
CA ALA A 108 -9.78 22.48 -3.73
C ALA A 108 -9.21 23.22 -2.49
N TRP A 109 -8.93 22.49 -1.41
CA TRP A 109 -8.51 23.04 -0.12
C TRP A 109 -7.03 22.75 0.14
N GLY A 110 -6.18 23.35 -0.69
CA GLY A 110 -4.72 23.24 -0.58
C GLY A 110 -4.14 24.10 0.55
N LYS A 111 -2.83 24.00 0.75
CA LYS A 111 -2.09 24.72 1.80
C LYS A 111 -2.31 26.25 1.77
N ASP A 112 -2.30 26.81 0.57
CA ASP A 112 -2.35 28.27 0.34
C ASP A 112 -3.74 28.75 -0.13
N ALA A 113 -4.73 27.83 -0.18
CA ALA A 113 -6.09 28.14 -0.57
C ALA A 113 -6.91 28.70 0.62
N ALA A 114 -7.89 29.54 0.31
CA ALA A 114 -8.90 29.92 1.28
C ALA A 114 -9.82 28.74 1.57
N HIS A 115 -9.93 28.33 2.83
CA HIS A 115 -10.79 27.25 3.25
C HIS A 115 -12.13 27.82 3.72
N PRO A 116 -13.26 27.41 3.12
CA PRO A 116 -14.58 27.78 3.61
C PRO A 116 -14.86 27.03 4.94
N PRO A 117 -15.81 27.50 5.77
CA PRO A 117 -16.09 26.89 7.09
C PRO A 117 -16.42 25.41 7.02
N GLU A 118 -17.06 24.93 5.96
CA GLU A 118 -17.41 23.55 5.72
C GLU A 118 -16.21 22.64 5.46
N ALA A 119 -15.06 23.17 5.00
CA ALA A 119 -13.86 22.38 4.73
C ALA A 119 -13.39 21.62 5.97
N LYS A 120 -13.42 22.24 7.15
CA LYS A 120 -13.05 21.60 8.41
C LYS A 120 -13.94 20.37 8.70
N VAL A 121 -15.25 20.56 8.62
CA VAL A 121 -16.23 19.48 8.88
C VAL A 121 -16.04 18.35 7.88
N PHE A 122 -15.74 18.68 6.63
CA PHE A 122 -15.54 17.69 5.58
C PHE A 122 -14.25 16.87 5.78
N PHE A 123 -13.14 17.51 6.16
CA PHE A 123 -11.91 16.81 6.53
C PHE A 123 -12.13 15.89 7.75
N GLU A 124 -12.81 16.38 8.79
CA GLU A 124 -13.13 15.57 9.97
C GLU A 124 -13.95 14.33 9.61
N ALA A 125 -14.96 14.46 8.76
CA ALA A 125 -15.79 13.36 8.30
C ALA A 125 -14.98 12.34 7.49
N LEU A 126 -14.11 12.80 6.57
CA LEU A 126 -13.21 11.94 5.80
C LEU A 126 -12.28 11.16 6.71
N LEU A 127 -11.57 11.84 7.61
CA LEU A 127 -10.58 11.23 8.51
C LEU A 127 -11.26 10.23 9.47
N SER A 128 -12.39 10.58 10.08
CA SER A 128 -13.16 9.68 10.95
C SER A 128 -13.62 8.41 10.19
N THR A 129 -14.06 8.56 8.94
CA THR A 129 -14.42 7.41 8.11
C THR A 129 -13.20 6.53 7.80
N CYS A 130 -12.05 7.14 7.51
CA CYS A 130 -10.81 6.40 7.26
C CYS A 130 -10.34 5.62 8.50
N VAL A 131 -10.47 6.17 9.71
CA VAL A 131 -10.16 5.47 10.97
C VAL A 131 -10.95 4.17 11.09
N THR A 132 -12.23 4.18 10.75
CA THR A 132 -13.07 2.96 10.75
C THR A 132 -12.55 1.91 9.74
N LEU A 133 -12.04 2.36 8.58
CA LEU A 133 -11.48 1.47 7.56
C LEU A 133 -10.16 0.84 7.99
N VAL A 134 -9.34 1.54 8.77
CA VAL A 134 -8.07 1.02 9.31
C VAL A 134 -8.30 -0.22 10.17
N GLN A 135 -9.36 -0.25 10.98
CA GLN A 135 -9.68 -1.37 11.87
C GLN A 135 -9.99 -2.69 11.13
N GLY A 136 -10.49 -2.60 9.89
CA GLY A 136 -10.80 -3.74 9.03
C GLY A 136 -9.78 -3.95 7.90
N SER A 137 -8.57 -3.39 8.01
CA SER A 137 -7.60 -3.38 6.91
C SER A 137 -6.98 -4.75 6.66
N ILE A 138 -6.76 -5.04 5.37
CA ILE A 138 -5.98 -6.20 4.92
C ILE A 138 -4.50 -5.83 5.03
N ASN A 139 -3.68 -6.75 5.54
CA ASN A 139 -2.23 -6.54 5.55
C ASN A 139 -1.67 -6.63 4.11
N VAL A 140 -1.35 -5.50 3.51
CA VAL A 140 -0.73 -5.38 2.19
C VAL A 140 0.76 -5.04 2.27
N SER A 141 1.38 -5.21 3.45
CA SER A 141 2.82 -5.02 3.63
C SER A 141 3.59 -6.15 2.95
N ARG A 142 4.45 -5.76 2.02
CA ARG A 142 5.38 -6.70 1.36
C ARG A 142 6.47 -7.12 2.33
N PRO A 143 6.86 -8.39 2.33
CA PRO A 143 8.01 -8.85 3.11
C PRO A 143 9.27 -8.02 2.79
N SER A 144 10.08 -7.75 3.78
CA SER A 144 11.37 -7.08 3.65
C SER A 144 12.34 -7.60 4.70
N SER A 145 13.63 -7.48 4.43
CA SER A 145 14.71 -7.84 5.36
C SER A 145 15.90 -6.93 5.13
N ASP A 146 16.64 -6.62 6.20
CA ASP A 146 17.91 -5.90 6.13
C ASP A 146 19.08 -6.85 5.82
N ASP A 147 18.88 -8.16 5.94
CA ASP A 147 19.88 -9.15 5.51
C ASP A 147 19.97 -9.17 3.98
N PRO A 148 21.15 -8.89 3.38
CA PRO A 148 21.30 -8.77 1.93
C PRO A 148 20.87 -10.03 1.16
N ASN A 149 21.21 -11.22 1.67
CA ASN A 149 20.87 -12.48 1.00
C ASN A 149 19.35 -12.75 1.08
N LEU A 150 18.73 -12.48 2.23
CA LEU A 150 17.29 -12.67 2.38
C LEU A 150 16.52 -11.61 1.57
N SER A 151 16.99 -10.37 1.53
CA SER A 151 16.45 -9.32 0.67
C SER A 151 16.52 -9.71 -0.80
N GLN A 152 17.66 -10.29 -1.25
CA GLN A 152 17.81 -10.81 -2.61
C GLN A 152 16.86 -11.98 -2.90
N ALA A 153 16.67 -12.91 -1.96
CA ALA A 153 15.72 -14.00 -2.09
C ALA A 153 14.27 -13.50 -2.26
N ILE A 154 13.89 -12.48 -1.49
CA ILE A 154 12.57 -11.85 -1.59
C ILE A 154 12.42 -11.15 -2.96
N ALA A 155 13.41 -10.36 -3.38
CA ALA A 155 13.39 -9.65 -4.66
C ALA A 155 13.29 -10.62 -5.84
N TYR A 156 14.11 -11.68 -5.84
CA TYR A 156 14.07 -12.73 -6.87
C TYR A 156 12.70 -13.43 -6.94
N THR A 157 12.09 -13.68 -5.77
CA THR A 157 10.74 -14.24 -5.68
C THR A 157 9.69 -13.28 -6.26
N GLU A 158 9.76 -11.98 -5.93
CA GLU A 158 8.84 -10.96 -6.43
C GLU A 158 8.90 -10.79 -7.95
N GLU A 159 10.10 -10.81 -8.54
CA GLU A 159 10.31 -10.66 -9.98
C GLU A 159 9.75 -11.83 -10.80
N ARG A 160 9.67 -13.01 -10.20
CA ARG A 160 9.32 -14.27 -10.90
C ARG A 160 8.00 -14.88 -10.46
N LEU A 161 7.10 -14.10 -9.87
CA LEU A 161 5.81 -14.59 -9.32
C LEU A 161 4.96 -15.38 -10.31
N ALA A 162 5.00 -15.00 -11.59
CA ALA A 162 4.21 -15.64 -12.65
C ALA A 162 4.86 -16.92 -13.19
N GLN A 163 6.10 -17.23 -12.80
CA GLN A 163 6.86 -18.38 -13.30
C GLN A 163 6.80 -19.54 -12.30
N PRO A 164 7.00 -20.78 -12.77
CA PRO A 164 7.33 -21.89 -11.87
C PRO A 164 8.59 -21.54 -11.08
N LEU A 165 8.51 -21.60 -9.75
CA LEU A 165 9.58 -21.20 -8.86
C LEU A 165 9.72 -22.22 -7.73
N THR A 166 10.93 -22.75 -7.55
CA THR A 166 11.26 -23.68 -6.47
C THR A 166 12.08 -23.01 -5.37
N ALA A 167 12.07 -23.59 -4.18
CA ALA A 167 12.91 -23.12 -3.08
C ALA A 167 14.40 -23.18 -3.42
N GLN A 168 14.80 -24.19 -4.22
CA GLN A 168 16.18 -24.35 -4.68
C GLN A 168 16.60 -23.18 -5.58
N ASP A 169 15.77 -22.79 -6.57
CA ASP A 169 16.07 -21.68 -7.48
C ASP A 169 16.31 -20.38 -6.71
N VAL A 170 15.47 -20.12 -5.71
CA VAL A 170 15.58 -18.90 -4.88
C VAL A 170 16.80 -18.93 -3.98
N ALA A 171 17.11 -20.08 -3.40
CA ALA A 171 18.30 -20.25 -2.55
C ALA A 171 19.58 -20.04 -3.36
N GLU A 172 19.69 -20.65 -4.54
CA GLU A 172 20.83 -20.49 -5.45
C GLU A 172 20.99 -19.02 -5.89
N ALA A 173 19.91 -18.36 -6.30
CA ALA A 173 19.92 -16.97 -6.71
C ALA A 173 20.32 -15.99 -5.61
N SER A 174 20.15 -16.37 -4.34
CA SER A 174 20.49 -15.55 -3.18
C SER A 174 21.79 -15.98 -2.47
N GLY A 175 22.55 -16.90 -3.10
CA GLY A 175 23.84 -17.36 -2.56
C GLY A 175 23.70 -18.17 -1.26
N MET A 176 22.58 -18.83 -1.04
CA MET A 176 22.28 -19.62 0.14
C MET A 176 22.03 -21.10 -0.21
N SER A 177 22.26 -22.00 0.75
CA SER A 177 21.62 -23.34 0.66
C SER A 177 20.13 -23.22 0.98
N GLU A 178 19.30 -24.11 0.43
CA GLU A 178 17.85 -24.14 0.71
C GLU A 178 17.57 -24.20 2.22
N ARG A 179 18.30 -25.03 2.97
CA ARG A 179 18.19 -25.14 4.44
C ARG A 179 18.48 -23.79 5.14
N THR A 180 19.50 -23.07 4.69
CA THR A 180 19.85 -21.76 5.26
C THR A 180 18.79 -20.74 4.97
N MET A 181 18.30 -20.71 3.72
CA MET A 181 17.21 -19.82 3.29
C MET A 181 15.94 -20.07 4.11
N GLN A 182 15.46 -21.32 4.22
CA GLN A 182 14.27 -21.65 5.00
C GLN A 182 14.39 -21.22 6.47
N ARG A 183 15.55 -21.44 7.09
CA ARG A 183 15.81 -21.03 8.45
C ARG A 183 15.75 -19.51 8.62
N ARG A 184 16.32 -18.73 7.67
CA ARG A 184 16.30 -17.25 7.74
C ARG A 184 14.89 -16.72 7.53
N PHE A 185 14.12 -17.23 6.55
CA PHE A 185 12.72 -16.87 6.39
C PHE A 185 11.92 -17.08 7.68
N ALA A 186 12.09 -18.23 8.33
CA ALA A 186 11.41 -18.53 9.59
C ALA A 186 11.85 -17.61 10.74
N ALA A 187 13.15 -17.32 10.85
CA ALA A 187 13.70 -16.50 11.93
C ALA A 187 13.35 -15.02 11.81
N GLU A 188 13.40 -14.45 10.60
CA GLU A 188 13.23 -13.01 10.40
C GLU A 188 11.78 -12.63 10.04
N LEU A 189 11.09 -13.47 9.25
CA LEU A 189 9.73 -13.16 8.80
C LEU A 189 8.66 -13.98 9.55
N GLY A 190 9.05 -14.90 10.41
CA GLY A 190 8.13 -15.78 11.15
C GLY A 190 7.38 -16.77 10.26
N MET A 191 7.80 -16.98 9.00
CA MET A 191 7.12 -17.83 8.02
C MET A 191 8.12 -18.54 7.08
N SER A 192 7.73 -19.67 6.50
CA SER A 192 8.52 -20.35 5.47
C SER A 192 8.54 -19.54 4.17
N TRP A 193 9.52 -19.82 3.28
CA TRP A 193 9.54 -19.24 1.94
C TRP A 193 8.24 -19.51 1.15
N GLY A 194 7.68 -20.70 1.23
CA GLY A 194 6.42 -21.04 0.55
C GLY A 194 5.22 -20.21 1.05
N GLN A 195 5.18 -19.92 2.36
CA GLN A 195 4.17 -19.01 2.92
C GLN A 195 4.41 -17.57 2.48
N THR A 196 5.67 -17.14 2.44
CA THR A 196 6.06 -15.81 1.93
C THR A 196 5.68 -15.65 0.46
N LEU A 197 6.00 -16.64 -0.41
CA LEU A 197 5.60 -16.65 -1.82
C LEU A 197 4.08 -16.51 -1.97
N LYS A 198 3.31 -17.28 -1.19
CA LYS A 198 1.85 -17.19 -1.20
C LYS A 198 1.36 -15.79 -0.79
N GLN A 199 1.94 -15.19 0.26
CA GLN A 199 1.60 -13.85 0.70
C GLN A 199 1.88 -12.80 -0.38
N ILE A 200 3.08 -12.84 -0.98
CA ILE A 200 3.48 -11.90 -2.06
C ILE A 200 2.53 -12.03 -3.26
N ARG A 201 2.16 -13.27 -3.64
CA ARG A 201 1.18 -13.52 -4.71
C ARG A 201 -0.18 -12.89 -4.39
N MET A 202 -0.65 -12.98 -3.14
CA MET A 202 -1.93 -12.39 -2.74
C MET A 202 -1.89 -10.87 -2.67
N ILE A 203 -0.80 -10.29 -2.17
CA ILE A 203 -0.60 -8.82 -2.20
C ILE A 203 -0.61 -8.33 -3.66
N ARG A 204 0.12 -9.02 -4.55
CA ARG A 204 0.13 -8.70 -5.98
C ARG A 204 -1.25 -8.80 -6.63
N ALA A 205 -2.03 -9.82 -6.25
CA ALA A 205 -3.40 -9.97 -6.73
C ALA A 205 -4.30 -8.81 -6.28
N VAL A 206 -4.19 -8.38 -5.03
CA VAL A 206 -4.91 -7.21 -4.49
C VAL A 206 -4.56 -5.95 -5.31
N GLU A 207 -3.28 -5.70 -5.56
CA GLU A 207 -2.81 -4.56 -6.36
C GLU A 207 -3.38 -4.58 -7.79
N LEU A 208 -3.28 -5.72 -8.48
CA LEU A 208 -3.74 -5.85 -9.87
C LEU A 208 -5.27 -5.77 -9.99
N LEU A 209 -6.00 -6.35 -9.03
CA LEU A 209 -7.46 -6.22 -8.99
C LEU A 209 -7.89 -4.77 -8.76
N ALA A 210 -7.10 -4.02 -8.01
CA ALA A 210 -7.36 -2.62 -7.68
C ALA A 210 -7.11 -1.65 -8.85
N LEU A 211 -6.23 -2.01 -9.80
CA LEU A 211 -5.97 -1.22 -11.01
C LEU A 211 -7.04 -1.41 -12.09
N GLU A 212 -7.90 -2.42 -11.99
CA GLU A 212 -9.01 -2.75 -12.91
C GLU A 212 -8.64 -3.00 -14.39
N GLU A 213 -7.35 -3.01 -14.73
CA GLU A 213 -6.86 -3.17 -16.12
C GLU A 213 -6.99 -4.61 -16.63
N LEU A 214 -6.91 -5.60 -15.72
CA LEU A 214 -6.87 -7.02 -16.05
C LEU A 214 -8.14 -7.74 -15.62
N SER A 215 -8.56 -8.77 -16.38
CA SER A 215 -9.59 -9.70 -15.92
C SER A 215 -9.11 -10.51 -14.70
N VAL A 216 -10.03 -11.10 -13.93
CA VAL A 216 -9.68 -11.95 -12.77
C VAL A 216 -8.80 -13.13 -13.20
N LEU A 217 -9.05 -13.71 -14.37
CA LEU A 217 -8.24 -14.80 -14.94
C LEU A 217 -6.80 -14.33 -15.26
N GLN A 218 -6.67 -13.16 -15.87
CA GLN A 218 -5.34 -12.59 -16.15
C GLN A 218 -4.58 -12.26 -14.88
N VAL A 219 -5.26 -11.75 -13.84
CA VAL A 219 -4.66 -11.51 -12.52
C VAL A 219 -4.17 -12.83 -11.91
N ALA A 220 -4.95 -13.91 -11.98
CA ALA A 220 -4.52 -15.21 -11.47
C ALA A 220 -3.22 -15.69 -12.15
N GLY A 221 -3.16 -15.64 -13.49
CA GLY A 221 -1.95 -15.96 -14.25
C GLY A 221 -0.77 -15.07 -13.92
N ALA A 222 -0.96 -13.74 -13.81
CA ALA A 222 0.08 -12.79 -13.44
C ALA A 222 0.61 -12.99 -12.00
N CYS A 223 -0.15 -13.70 -11.15
CA CYS A 223 0.25 -14.10 -9.81
C CYS A 223 0.78 -15.55 -9.75
N GLY A 224 0.97 -16.23 -10.88
CA GLY A 224 1.52 -17.59 -10.95
C GLY A 224 0.55 -18.69 -10.52
N TYR A 225 -0.75 -18.51 -10.82
CA TYR A 225 -1.77 -19.54 -10.62
C TYR A 225 -2.27 -20.08 -11.96
N ASP A 226 -2.09 -21.38 -12.18
CA ASP A 226 -2.61 -22.07 -13.36
C ASP A 226 -4.09 -22.44 -13.17
N ALA A 227 -4.52 -22.70 -11.93
CA ALA A 227 -5.88 -23.10 -11.60
C ALA A 227 -6.66 -21.97 -10.89
N MET A 228 -7.77 -21.53 -11.48
CA MET A 228 -8.66 -20.52 -10.89
C MET A 228 -9.23 -20.93 -9.53
N SER A 229 -9.48 -22.23 -9.32
CA SER A 229 -9.95 -22.74 -8.03
C SER A 229 -8.95 -22.48 -6.90
N SER A 230 -7.67 -22.75 -7.15
CA SER A 230 -6.57 -22.50 -6.20
C SER A 230 -6.39 -21.01 -5.95
N PHE A 231 -6.46 -20.17 -7.00
CA PHE A 231 -6.40 -18.72 -6.86
C PHE A 231 -7.54 -18.20 -5.99
N ASN A 232 -8.79 -18.56 -6.31
CA ASN A 232 -9.98 -18.11 -5.56
C ASN A 232 -9.93 -18.53 -4.08
N ALA A 233 -9.52 -19.79 -3.80
CA ALA A 233 -9.40 -20.30 -2.44
C ALA A 233 -8.34 -19.51 -1.63
N ASN A 234 -7.16 -19.29 -2.22
CA ASN A 234 -6.08 -18.56 -1.57
C ASN A 234 -6.41 -17.09 -1.37
N PHE A 235 -7.03 -16.45 -2.37
CA PHE A 235 -7.44 -15.06 -2.27
C PHE A 235 -8.53 -14.87 -1.21
N LYS A 236 -9.55 -15.74 -1.20
CA LYS A 236 -10.61 -15.70 -0.18
C LYS A 236 -10.05 -15.92 1.24
N ALA A 237 -9.10 -16.83 1.40
CA ALA A 237 -8.45 -17.06 2.69
C ALA A 237 -7.64 -15.84 3.17
N TYR A 238 -7.04 -15.08 2.24
CA TYR A 238 -6.20 -13.92 2.54
C TYR A 238 -7.02 -12.64 2.77
N VAL A 239 -8.04 -12.40 1.93
CA VAL A 239 -8.82 -11.15 1.87
C VAL A 239 -10.16 -11.27 2.59
N GLY A 240 -10.65 -12.48 2.86
CA GLY A 240 -11.97 -12.73 3.44
C GLY A 240 -13.11 -12.78 2.41
N MET A 241 -12.86 -12.48 1.13
CA MET A 241 -13.87 -12.49 0.06
C MET A 241 -13.24 -12.96 -1.26
N THR A 242 -14.08 -13.32 -2.25
CA THR A 242 -13.60 -13.73 -3.58
C THR A 242 -13.00 -12.55 -4.37
N PRO A 243 -12.12 -12.79 -5.37
CA PRO A 243 -11.56 -11.73 -6.22
C PRO A 243 -12.62 -10.88 -6.91
N THR A 244 -13.72 -11.49 -7.35
CA THR A 244 -14.84 -10.80 -8.01
C THR A 244 -15.60 -9.90 -7.04
N GLU A 245 -15.87 -10.39 -5.81
CA GLU A 245 -16.48 -9.58 -4.74
C GLU A 245 -15.58 -8.43 -4.33
N PHE A 246 -14.27 -8.68 -4.20
CA PHE A 246 -13.28 -7.65 -3.90
C PHE A 246 -13.29 -6.54 -4.94
N ARG A 247 -13.20 -6.88 -6.25
CA ARG A 247 -13.25 -5.90 -7.34
C ARG A 247 -14.56 -5.11 -7.33
N ARG A 248 -15.71 -5.77 -7.12
CA ARG A 248 -17.00 -5.08 -7.04
C ARG A 248 -17.06 -4.07 -5.89
N LYS A 249 -16.44 -4.38 -4.75
CA LYS A 249 -16.38 -3.47 -3.60
C LYS A 249 -15.51 -2.23 -3.85
N LEU A 250 -14.58 -2.31 -4.82
CA LEU A 250 -13.72 -1.18 -5.21
C LEU A 250 -14.43 -0.20 -6.15
N ARG A 251 -15.45 -0.65 -6.89
CA ARG A 251 -16.28 0.18 -7.79
C ARG A 251 -17.33 0.95 -7.01
#